data_be9d659faad323c8053ddde4f753ba24
#
_entry.id   be9d659faad323c8053ddde4f753ba24
#
_cell.length_a   1.000
_cell.length_b   1.000
_cell.length_c   1.000
_cell.angle_alpha   90.00
_cell.angle_beta   90.00
_cell.angle_gamma   90.00
#
_symmetry.space_group_name_H-M   'P 1'
#
loop_
_entity.id
_entity.type
_entity.pdbx_description
1 polymer ?
#
loop_
_entity_poly.entity_id
_entity_poly.type
_entity_poly.pdbx_seq_one_letter_code
_entity_poly.pdbx_strand_id
1 'polypeptide(L)'
;MPLKDEHVNILKKPFGELIKQEEISKQKINSLVKDSKTLITVGDATTEKIISFGLTPDLSIIDCVERRIRRTESKILELKTFFLTTTHYKQYQCKNPKGTITKEAYITIKTILMKGEQAIIFIDGEEDMLALAVFALAPLDSVVFYGQPLEGVVSVKINAKIKNKSRHLLDSIGVE
;
A
#
# COMPACT_ATOMS: atom_id res chain seq x y z
N MET A 1 12.90 7.58 13.14
CA MET A 1 13.36 6.82 14.32
C MET A 1 13.13 5.34 14.05
N PRO A 2 14.06 4.43 14.32
CA PRO A 2 13.83 3.00 14.09
C PRO A 2 12.73 2.50 15.02
N LEU A 3 11.88 1.60 14.50
CA LEU A 3 10.80 0.98 15.25
C LEU A 3 11.35 0.14 16.41
N LYS A 4 10.69 0.21 17.55
CA LYS A 4 10.92 -0.72 18.66
C LYS A 4 10.31 -2.08 18.30
N ASP A 5 10.83 -3.17 18.86
CA ASP A 5 10.35 -4.55 18.61
C ASP A 5 8.84 -4.71 18.88
N GLU A 6 8.28 -3.95 19.81
CA GLU A 6 6.85 -3.91 20.12
C GLU A 6 6.01 -3.46 18.93
N HIS A 7 6.46 -2.43 18.20
CA HIS A 7 5.77 -1.89 17.02
C HIS A 7 5.82 -2.87 15.85
N VAL A 8 6.96 -3.54 15.67
CA VAL A 8 7.14 -4.57 14.64
C VAL A 8 6.19 -5.76 14.87
N ASN A 9 5.98 -6.16 16.13
CA ASN A 9 5.08 -7.26 16.46
C ASN A 9 3.60 -6.92 16.24
N ILE A 10 3.20 -5.66 16.45
CA ILE A 10 1.83 -5.21 16.16
C ILE A 10 1.57 -5.22 14.65
N LEU A 11 2.57 -4.88 13.84
CA LEU A 11 2.46 -4.83 12.37
C LEU A 11 2.53 -6.20 11.71
N LYS A 12 3.03 -7.23 12.41
CA LYS A 12 3.00 -8.63 11.93
C LYS A 12 1.60 -9.22 11.93
N LYS A 13 0.65 -8.67 12.71
CA LYS A 13 -0.74 -9.11 12.68
C LYS A 13 -1.50 -8.36 11.58
N PRO A 14 -2.26 -9.06 10.74
CA PRO A 14 -3.07 -8.41 9.71
C PRO A 14 -4.01 -7.36 10.32
N PHE A 15 -4.06 -6.17 9.72
CA PHE A 15 -4.97 -5.09 10.11
C PHE A 15 -6.40 -5.30 9.59
N GLY A 16 -6.58 -6.28 8.71
CA GLY A 16 -7.85 -6.59 8.07
C GLY A 16 -8.01 -8.07 7.78
N GLU A 17 -8.78 -8.38 6.76
CA GLU A 17 -9.04 -9.75 6.31
C GLU A 17 -7.84 -10.28 5.52
N LEU A 18 -7.22 -11.34 6.01
CA LEU A 18 -6.19 -12.07 5.27
C LEU A 18 -6.87 -13.00 4.25
N ILE A 19 -6.56 -12.78 2.98
CA ILE A 19 -6.98 -13.62 1.85
C ILE A 19 -5.78 -14.49 1.51
N LYS A 20 -5.87 -15.77 1.81
CA LYS A 20 -4.79 -16.71 1.55
C LYS A 20 -4.54 -16.85 0.04
N GLN A 21 -3.32 -17.24 -0.33
CA GLN A 21 -2.89 -17.32 -1.72
C GLN A 21 -3.86 -18.12 -2.61
N GLU A 22 -4.40 -19.23 -2.11
CA GLU A 22 -5.36 -20.09 -2.80
C GLU A 22 -6.77 -19.51 -2.92
N GLU A 23 -7.11 -18.52 -2.10
CA GLU A 23 -8.42 -17.85 -2.07
C GLU A 23 -8.47 -16.58 -2.93
N ILE A 24 -7.31 -16.11 -3.39
CA ILE A 24 -7.20 -14.89 -4.17
C ILE A 24 -7.82 -15.13 -5.55
N SER A 25 -8.96 -14.51 -5.81
CA SER A 25 -9.66 -14.57 -7.09
C SER A 25 -10.22 -13.20 -7.47
N LYS A 26 -10.44 -12.99 -8.77
CA LYS A 26 -11.08 -11.78 -9.28
C LYS A 26 -12.43 -11.52 -8.62
N GLN A 27 -13.23 -12.58 -8.43
CA GLN A 27 -14.55 -12.48 -7.80
C GLN A 27 -14.45 -12.03 -6.35
N LYS A 28 -13.54 -12.63 -5.56
CA LYS A 28 -13.31 -12.26 -4.15
C LYS A 28 -12.86 -10.81 -4.05
N ILE A 29 -11.87 -10.40 -4.81
CA ILE A 29 -11.34 -9.03 -4.79
C ILE A 29 -12.43 -8.03 -5.23
N ASN A 30 -13.15 -8.30 -6.32
CA ASN A 30 -14.23 -7.42 -6.77
C ASN A 30 -15.32 -7.24 -5.70
N SER A 31 -15.67 -8.29 -4.96
CA SER A 31 -16.66 -8.19 -3.88
C SER A 31 -16.21 -7.26 -2.75
N LEU A 32 -14.91 -7.19 -2.47
CA LEU A 32 -14.34 -6.34 -1.42
C LEU A 32 -14.27 -4.87 -1.82
N VAL A 33 -14.10 -4.58 -3.11
CA VAL A 33 -13.97 -3.20 -3.60
C VAL A 33 -15.28 -2.58 -4.08
N LYS A 34 -16.34 -3.37 -4.22
CA LYS A 34 -17.61 -2.95 -4.84
C LYS A 34 -18.17 -1.63 -4.32
N ASP A 35 -18.10 -1.41 -3.01
CA ASP A 35 -18.64 -0.23 -2.35
C ASP A 35 -17.53 0.70 -1.81
N SER A 36 -16.29 0.53 -2.29
CA SER A 36 -15.18 1.36 -1.85
C SER A 36 -15.18 2.70 -2.57
N LYS A 37 -14.82 3.76 -1.83
CA LYS A 37 -14.65 5.10 -2.39
C LYS A 37 -13.29 5.29 -3.05
N THR A 38 -12.29 4.61 -2.53
CA THR A 38 -10.90 4.71 -2.98
C THR A 38 -10.24 3.35 -2.86
N LEU A 39 -9.56 2.92 -3.89
CA LEU A 39 -8.79 1.69 -3.93
C LEU A 39 -7.30 2.00 -3.83
N ILE A 40 -6.62 1.46 -2.84
CA ILE A 40 -5.21 1.70 -2.59
C ILE A 40 -4.46 0.37 -2.53
N THR A 41 -3.28 0.33 -3.12
CA THR A 41 -2.40 -0.83 -3.06
C THR A 41 -1.03 -0.45 -2.49
N VAL A 42 -0.46 -1.32 -1.64
CA VAL A 42 0.89 -1.20 -1.11
C VAL A 42 1.64 -2.50 -1.42
N GLY A 43 2.78 -2.37 -2.06
CA GLY A 43 3.58 -3.48 -2.56
C GLY A 43 3.41 -3.75 -4.05
N ASP A 44 4.50 -4.07 -4.71
CA ASP A 44 4.55 -4.33 -6.16
C ASP A 44 3.75 -5.58 -6.53
N ALA A 45 3.91 -6.69 -5.79
CA ALA A 45 3.18 -7.93 -6.03
C ALA A 45 1.67 -7.79 -5.87
N THR A 46 1.26 -7.05 -4.84
CA THR A 46 -0.15 -6.79 -4.57
C THR A 46 -0.73 -5.90 -5.67
N THR A 47 -0.02 -4.85 -6.05
CA THR A 47 -0.44 -3.93 -7.11
C THR A 47 -0.59 -4.67 -8.44
N GLU A 48 0.40 -5.47 -8.83
CA GLU A 48 0.35 -6.31 -10.04
C GLU A 48 -0.89 -7.23 -10.04
N LYS A 49 -1.13 -7.90 -8.91
CA LYS A 49 -2.27 -8.81 -8.77
C LYS A 49 -3.61 -8.08 -8.94
N ILE A 50 -3.79 -6.92 -8.30
CA ILE A 50 -5.02 -6.13 -8.39
C ILE A 50 -5.26 -5.63 -9.82
N ILE A 51 -4.21 -5.14 -10.49
CA ILE A 51 -4.28 -4.70 -11.89
C ILE A 51 -4.60 -5.89 -12.83
N SER A 52 -4.04 -7.08 -12.58
CA SER A 52 -4.31 -8.26 -13.39
C SER A 52 -5.78 -8.71 -13.36
N PHE A 53 -6.52 -8.30 -12.33
CA PHE A 53 -7.97 -8.52 -12.26
C PHE A 53 -8.81 -7.45 -12.98
N GLY A 54 -8.15 -6.48 -13.61
CA GLY A 54 -8.80 -5.39 -14.33
C GLY A 54 -9.24 -4.23 -13.43
N LEU A 55 -8.71 -4.16 -12.22
CA LEU A 55 -8.97 -3.05 -11.29
C LEU A 55 -7.87 -1.99 -11.43
N THR A 56 -8.25 -0.74 -11.24
CA THR A 56 -7.37 0.42 -11.34
C THR A 56 -7.28 1.08 -9.97
N PRO A 57 -6.18 0.90 -9.22
CA PRO A 57 -6.01 1.58 -7.92
C PRO A 57 -5.97 3.10 -8.09
N ASP A 58 -6.54 3.85 -7.14
CA ASP A 58 -6.40 5.31 -7.10
C ASP A 58 -5.02 5.72 -6.60
N LEU A 59 -4.45 4.97 -5.67
CA LEU A 59 -3.08 5.15 -5.20
C LEU A 59 -2.37 3.80 -5.14
N SER A 60 -1.19 3.73 -5.74
CA SER A 60 -0.27 2.59 -5.59
C SER A 60 1.05 3.05 -5.00
N ILE A 61 1.57 2.30 -4.04
CA ILE A 61 2.87 2.52 -3.41
C ILE A 61 3.70 1.26 -3.66
N ILE A 62 4.78 1.39 -4.40
CA ILE A 62 5.64 0.27 -4.77
C ILE A 62 7.10 0.60 -4.51
N ASP A 63 7.89 -0.41 -4.15
CA ASP A 63 9.33 -0.25 -4.09
C ASP A 63 9.93 -0.43 -5.48
N CYS A 64 10.97 0.34 -5.77
CA CYS A 64 11.73 0.22 -7.02
C CYS A 64 12.86 -0.81 -6.91
N VAL A 65 12.88 -1.62 -5.86
CA VAL A 65 14.06 -2.40 -5.51
C VAL A 65 14.17 -3.68 -6.33
N GLU A 66 15.07 -3.66 -7.27
CA GLU A 66 15.63 -4.84 -7.97
C GLU A 66 16.24 -5.90 -7.03
N ARG A 67 16.15 -5.74 -5.71
CA ARG A 67 16.97 -6.45 -4.73
C ARG A 67 16.34 -7.65 -4.03
N ARG A 68 15.05 -7.91 -4.16
CA ARG A 68 14.45 -9.11 -3.56
C ARG A 68 13.97 -10.08 -4.61
N ILE A 69 14.83 -11.04 -4.96
CA ILE A 69 14.55 -12.25 -5.74
C ILE A 69 13.98 -11.95 -7.11
N ARG A 70 14.85 -11.97 -8.15
CA ARG A 70 14.54 -12.22 -9.58
C ARG A 70 13.04 -12.31 -9.92
N ARG A 71 12.26 -11.32 -9.61
CA ARG A 71 11.11 -11.01 -10.42
C ARG A 71 11.70 -10.57 -11.74
N THR A 72 11.39 -11.32 -12.76
CA THR A 72 11.89 -11.04 -14.11
C THR A 72 11.71 -9.54 -14.35
N GLU A 73 12.76 -8.87 -14.79
CA GLU A 73 12.77 -7.45 -15.19
C GLU A 73 11.52 -7.08 -16.01
N SER A 74 10.93 -8.06 -16.72
CA SER A 74 9.69 -7.93 -17.47
C SER A 74 8.49 -7.52 -16.62
N LYS A 75 8.29 -8.07 -15.42
CA LYS A 75 7.09 -7.78 -14.60
C LYS A 75 7.13 -6.39 -13.96
N ILE A 76 8.32 -5.96 -13.50
CA ILE A 76 8.51 -4.59 -13.01
C ILE A 76 8.33 -3.61 -14.18
N LEU A 77 8.82 -3.97 -15.37
CA LEU A 77 8.65 -3.18 -16.58
C LEU A 77 7.18 -3.10 -17.00
N GLU A 78 6.42 -4.17 -16.88
CA GLU A 78 4.98 -4.19 -17.17
C GLU A 78 4.20 -3.25 -16.24
N LEU A 79 4.48 -3.28 -14.94
CA LEU A 79 3.87 -2.34 -13.98
C LEU A 79 4.26 -0.89 -14.29
N LYS A 80 5.53 -0.62 -14.48
CA LYS A 80 6.00 0.72 -14.85
C LYS A 80 5.34 1.17 -16.15
N THR A 81 5.28 0.30 -17.16
CA THR A 81 4.63 0.60 -18.44
C THR A 81 3.16 0.89 -18.26
N PHE A 82 2.43 0.10 -17.46
CA PHE A 82 1.03 0.35 -17.17
C PHE A 82 0.81 1.77 -16.63
N PHE A 83 1.56 2.18 -15.62
CA PHE A 83 1.43 3.51 -15.03
C PHE A 83 1.97 4.64 -15.91
N LEU A 84 2.97 4.37 -16.75
CA LEU A 84 3.52 5.33 -17.71
C LEU A 84 2.57 5.59 -18.88
N THR A 85 1.84 4.57 -19.32
CA THR A 85 0.92 4.66 -20.46
C THR A 85 -0.49 5.09 -20.06
N THR A 86 -0.84 4.96 -18.79
CA THR A 86 -2.13 5.41 -18.28
C THR A 86 -2.05 6.90 -17.96
N THR A 87 -2.55 7.73 -18.84
CA THR A 87 -2.36 9.19 -18.93
C THR A 87 -2.82 10.01 -17.71
N HIS A 88 -3.49 9.39 -16.74
CA HIS A 88 -4.07 10.09 -15.59
C HIS A 88 -3.29 9.96 -14.30
N TYR A 89 -2.31 9.04 -14.23
CA TYR A 89 -1.52 8.83 -13.03
C TYR A 89 -0.41 9.85 -12.88
N LYS A 90 -0.40 10.54 -11.73
CA LYS A 90 0.77 11.31 -11.29
C LYS A 90 1.80 10.40 -10.67
N GLN A 91 3.05 10.65 -10.97
CA GLN A 91 4.17 9.87 -10.48
C GLN A 91 4.93 10.66 -9.41
N TYR A 92 5.18 10.01 -8.30
CA TYR A 92 5.96 10.54 -7.19
C TYR A 92 7.10 9.59 -6.87
N GLN A 93 8.17 10.12 -6.34
CA GLN A 93 9.30 9.34 -5.85
C GLN A 93 9.66 9.81 -4.45
N CYS A 94 9.83 8.88 -3.51
CA CYS A 94 10.21 9.17 -2.13
C CYS A 94 11.27 8.19 -1.65
N LYS A 95 12.13 8.65 -0.73
CA LYS A 95 13.04 7.77 -0.01
C LYS A 95 12.39 7.29 1.28
N ASN A 96 12.42 5.98 1.51
CA ASN A 96 11.89 5.38 2.73
C ASN A 96 12.76 4.19 3.15
N PRO A 97 13.83 4.42 3.95
CA PRO A 97 14.70 3.35 4.40
C PRO A 97 13.93 2.24 5.13
N LYS A 98 14.47 1.03 5.06
CA LYS A 98 13.88 -0.17 5.67
C LYS A 98 13.47 0.06 7.12
N GLY A 99 12.25 -0.40 7.46
CA GLY A 99 11.71 -0.33 8.82
C GLY A 99 11.43 1.09 9.31
N THR A 100 11.24 2.04 8.40
CA THR A 100 10.93 3.44 8.75
C THR A 100 9.68 3.93 8.04
N ILE A 101 9.17 5.06 8.51
CA ILE A 101 8.22 5.91 7.79
C ILE A 101 8.85 7.30 7.78
N THR A 102 9.28 7.75 6.60
CA THR A 102 9.89 9.08 6.48
C THR A 102 8.80 10.16 6.42
N LYS A 103 9.16 11.34 6.91
CA LYS A 103 8.27 12.51 6.82
C LYS A 103 7.94 12.87 5.36
N GLU A 104 8.90 12.69 4.44
CA GLU A 104 8.71 12.90 3.01
C GLU A 104 7.60 11.98 2.46
N ALA A 105 7.71 10.66 2.68
CA ALA A 105 6.73 9.69 2.22
C ALA A 105 5.35 9.93 2.86
N TYR A 106 5.30 10.22 4.16
CA TYR A 106 4.07 10.53 4.88
C TYR A 106 3.36 11.76 4.30
N ILE A 107 4.08 12.87 4.08
CA ILE A 107 3.52 14.10 3.51
C ILE A 107 3.06 13.88 2.07
N THR A 108 3.81 13.12 1.27
CA THR A 108 3.43 12.80 -0.11
C THR A 108 2.13 12.01 -0.15
N ILE A 109 2.00 10.94 0.64
CA ILE A 109 0.75 10.15 0.76
C ILE A 109 -0.40 11.06 1.18
N LYS A 110 -0.21 11.87 2.22
CA LYS A 110 -1.22 12.82 2.72
C LYS A 110 -1.69 13.77 1.63
N THR A 111 -0.77 14.36 0.90
CA THR A 111 -1.07 15.33 -0.17
C THR A 111 -1.88 14.70 -1.29
N ILE A 112 -1.50 13.50 -1.76
CA ILE A 112 -2.20 12.78 -2.82
C ILE A 112 -3.63 12.45 -2.39
N LEU A 113 -3.79 11.87 -1.19
CA LEU A 113 -5.11 11.48 -0.68
C LEU A 113 -6.02 12.69 -0.42
N MET A 114 -5.47 13.82 0.04
CA MET A 114 -6.23 15.06 0.23
C MET A 114 -6.72 15.67 -1.09
N LYS A 115 -5.93 15.54 -2.15
CA LYS A 115 -6.28 16.06 -3.49
C LYS A 115 -7.19 15.11 -4.26
N GLY A 116 -7.31 13.85 -3.84
CA GLY A 116 -8.04 12.83 -4.59
C GLY A 116 -7.41 12.52 -5.95
N GLU A 117 -6.09 12.62 -6.05
CA GLU A 117 -5.35 12.37 -7.28
C GLU A 117 -5.15 10.88 -7.51
N GLN A 118 -5.25 10.43 -8.75
CA GLN A 118 -4.73 9.12 -9.13
C GLN A 118 -3.21 9.18 -9.24
N ALA A 119 -2.52 8.37 -8.46
CA ALA A 119 -1.07 8.46 -8.35
C ALA A 119 -0.38 7.12 -8.09
N ILE A 120 0.88 7.07 -8.48
CA ILE A 120 1.82 6.04 -8.05
C ILE A 120 3.00 6.69 -7.33
N ILE A 121 3.40 6.08 -6.21
CA ILE A 121 4.61 6.47 -5.48
C ILE A 121 5.65 5.37 -5.65
N PHE A 122 6.77 5.71 -6.23
CA PHE A 122 7.97 4.86 -6.30
C PHE A 122 8.82 5.10 -5.05
N ILE A 123 9.05 4.06 -4.28
CA ILE A 123 9.83 4.13 -3.04
C ILE A 123 11.26 3.66 -3.29
N ASP A 124 12.22 4.53 -3.01
CA ASP A 124 13.63 4.15 -2.89
C ASP A 124 13.86 3.65 -1.46
N GLY A 125 13.75 2.33 -1.28
CA GLY A 125 13.84 1.69 0.01
C GLY A 125 12.82 0.58 0.23
N GLU A 126 11.93 0.71 1.22
CA GLU A 126 10.94 -0.31 1.61
C GLU A 126 9.58 0.36 1.84
N GLU A 127 8.51 -0.20 1.25
CA GLU A 127 7.16 0.35 1.29
C GLU A 127 6.26 -0.28 2.36
N ASP A 128 6.59 -1.45 2.88
CA ASP A 128 5.73 -2.25 3.79
C ASP A 128 5.15 -1.43 4.94
N MET A 129 6.00 -0.60 5.59
CA MET A 129 5.60 0.23 6.71
C MET A 129 4.66 1.38 6.31
N LEU A 130 4.67 1.79 5.04
CA LEU A 130 3.84 2.88 4.55
C LEU A 130 2.35 2.52 4.52
N ALA A 131 2.00 1.22 4.57
CA ALA A 131 0.63 0.79 4.77
C ALA A 131 0.00 1.42 6.03
N LEU A 132 0.77 1.57 7.11
CA LEU A 132 0.31 2.21 8.34
C LEU A 132 -0.04 3.69 8.14
N ALA A 133 0.77 4.42 7.39
CA ALA A 133 0.48 5.80 7.01
C ALA A 133 -0.80 5.89 6.16
N VAL A 134 -0.96 4.97 5.21
CA VAL A 134 -2.18 4.88 4.39
C VAL A 134 -3.41 4.65 5.27
N PHE A 135 -3.37 3.71 6.23
CA PHE A 135 -4.51 3.44 7.12
C PHE A 135 -4.92 4.66 7.95
N ALA A 136 -3.95 5.46 8.39
CA ALA A 136 -4.22 6.68 9.15
C ALA A 136 -4.81 7.81 8.27
N LEU A 137 -4.38 7.91 7.03
CA LEU A 137 -4.64 9.05 6.14
C LEU A 137 -5.81 8.81 5.17
N ALA A 138 -6.01 7.57 4.69
CA ALA A 138 -7.02 7.28 3.67
C ALA A 138 -8.44 7.69 4.10
N PRO A 139 -9.29 8.13 3.16
CA PRO A 139 -10.69 8.41 3.44
C PRO A 139 -11.44 7.22 4.05
N LEU A 140 -12.50 7.48 4.81
CA LEU A 140 -13.39 6.42 5.27
C LEU A 140 -13.99 5.68 4.06
N ASP A 141 -14.25 4.39 4.21
CA ASP A 141 -14.74 3.48 3.18
C ASP A 141 -13.76 3.24 2.03
N SER A 142 -12.49 3.64 2.16
CA SER A 142 -11.43 3.17 1.27
C SER A 142 -11.12 1.69 1.54
N VAL A 143 -10.67 0.99 0.52
CA VAL A 143 -10.11 -0.36 0.64
C VAL A 143 -8.63 -0.32 0.31
N VAL A 144 -7.82 -0.85 1.21
CA VAL A 144 -6.38 -0.95 1.05
C VAL A 144 -5.98 -2.41 0.96
N PHE A 145 -5.24 -2.78 -0.08
CA PHE A 145 -4.61 -4.09 -0.21
C PHE A 145 -3.11 -3.98 0.03
N TYR A 146 -2.57 -4.87 0.84
CA TYR A 146 -1.12 -5.01 1.01
C TYR A 146 -0.73 -6.48 1.15
N GLY A 147 0.53 -6.80 0.86
CA GLY A 147 1.03 -8.17 0.93
C GLY A 147 1.31 -8.62 2.36
N GLN A 148 0.92 -9.85 2.68
CA GLN A 148 1.39 -10.57 3.86
C GLN A 148 2.37 -11.64 3.39
N PRO A 149 3.68 -11.51 3.68
CA PRO A 149 4.70 -12.43 3.17
C PRO A 149 4.36 -13.88 3.46
N LEU A 150 4.47 -14.74 2.44
CA LEU A 150 4.20 -16.19 2.46
C LEU A 150 2.74 -16.60 2.74
N GLU A 151 1.84 -15.67 3.04
CA GLU A 151 0.46 -15.99 3.42
C GLU A 151 -0.54 -15.58 2.35
N GLY A 152 -0.42 -14.36 1.81
CA GLY A 152 -1.37 -13.87 0.81
C GLY A 152 -1.47 -12.35 0.76
N VAL A 153 -2.69 -11.86 0.59
CA VAL A 153 -3.01 -10.43 0.52
C VAL A 153 -3.96 -10.07 1.66
N VAL A 154 -3.70 -8.97 2.33
CA VAL A 154 -4.62 -8.43 3.35
C VAL A 154 -5.47 -7.32 2.75
N SER A 155 -6.78 -7.41 2.97
CA SER A 155 -7.74 -6.37 2.64
C SER A 155 -8.14 -5.62 3.89
N VAL A 156 -7.97 -4.30 3.89
CA VAL A 156 -8.35 -3.43 5.01
C VAL A 156 -9.40 -2.42 4.55
N LYS A 157 -10.63 -2.55 5.07
CA LYS A 157 -11.63 -1.50 4.91
C LYS A 157 -11.40 -0.41 5.95
N ILE A 158 -11.13 0.80 5.47
CA ILE A 158 -10.81 1.93 6.34
C ILE A 158 -12.06 2.43 7.06
N ASN A 159 -12.01 2.37 8.37
CA ASN A 159 -13.02 2.89 9.29
C ASN A 159 -12.36 3.70 10.41
N ALA A 160 -13.17 4.34 11.26
CA ALA A 160 -12.67 5.18 12.34
C ALA A 160 -11.75 4.42 13.31
N LYS A 161 -12.04 3.15 13.60
CA LYS A 161 -11.22 2.30 14.49
C LYS A 161 -9.83 2.06 13.93
N ILE A 162 -9.75 1.68 12.65
CA ILE A 162 -8.47 1.45 11.95
C ILE A 162 -7.66 2.75 11.89
N LYS A 163 -8.30 3.87 11.51
CA LYS A 163 -7.63 5.19 11.47
C LYS A 163 -7.05 5.58 12.82
N ASN A 164 -7.83 5.51 13.88
CA ASN A 164 -7.39 5.89 15.23
C ASN A 164 -6.25 4.99 15.72
N LYS A 165 -6.38 3.67 15.55
CA LYS A 165 -5.31 2.72 15.90
C LYS A 165 -4.01 3.04 15.16
N SER A 166 -4.10 3.34 13.87
CA SER A 166 -2.93 3.64 13.04
C SER A 166 -2.29 4.98 13.42
N ARG A 167 -3.08 6.01 13.74
CA ARG A 167 -2.57 7.30 14.23
C ARG A 167 -1.81 7.14 15.55
N HIS A 168 -2.38 6.45 16.54
CA HIS A 168 -1.68 6.19 17.81
C HIS A 168 -0.34 5.45 17.60
N LEU A 169 -0.28 4.53 16.63
CA LEU A 169 0.97 3.86 16.31
C LEU A 169 1.98 4.84 15.66
N LEU A 170 1.53 5.68 14.73
CA LEU A 170 2.38 6.70 14.09
C LEU A 170 2.91 7.71 15.11
N ASP A 171 2.08 8.20 16.04
CA ASP A 171 2.48 9.08 17.13
C ASP A 171 3.55 8.43 18.00
N SER A 172 3.38 7.14 18.34
CA SER A 172 4.32 6.40 19.18
C SER A 172 5.69 6.18 18.54
N ILE A 173 5.78 6.24 17.22
CA ILE A 173 7.04 6.16 16.47
C ILE A 173 7.57 7.52 16.00
N GLY A 174 6.87 8.60 16.32
CA GLY A 174 7.33 9.97 16.08
C GLY A 174 7.28 10.39 14.61
N VAL A 175 6.26 9.99 13.86
CA VAL A 175 6.06 10.36 12.45
C VAL A 175 5.21 11.63 12.30
N GLU A 176 4.32 11.92 13.24
CA GLU A 176 3.50 13.14 13.29
C GLU A 176 4.14 14.23 14.15
#